data_b396c231187a5aa53ec1275686bbcb32
#
_entry.id   b396c231187a5aa53ec1275686bbcb32
#
_cell.length_a   1.000
_cell.length_b   1.000
_cell.length_c   1.000
_cell.angle_alpha   90.00
_cell.angle_beta   90.00
_cell.angle_gamma   90.00
#
_symmetry.space_group_name_H-M   'P 1'
#
loop_
_entity.id
_entity.type
_entity.pdbx_description
1 polymer ?
#
loop_
_entity_poly.entity_id
_entity_poly.type
_entity_poly.pdbx_seq_one_letter_code
_entity_poly.pdbx_strand_id
1 'polypeptide(L)'
;MIYIKNDEQIELMRKSALLVSRTLAEVAKILKPGMTTLYVDNVIDEFIKDHQGIPSFKGYGPVSNPYPFASCISVNDVVVHGFPNKKELKEGDIVSIDIGIILNKWHGDHAYTFAIGEPSKEVQQLIKITKESLYKGIEKAVENNRIGDIAFAIQEHTEKKHGYGVVR
;
A
#
# COMPACT_ATOMS: atom_id res chain seq x y z
N MET A 1 -21.85 12.64 0.13
CA MET A 1 -21.76 13.57 -1.03
C MET A 1 -20.56 13.17 -1.88
N ILE A 2 -20.71 13.07 -3.22
CA ILE A 2 -19.58 12.77 -4.13
C ILE A 2 -19.02 14.11 -4.62
N TYR A 3 -17.71 14.31 -4.44
CA TYR A 3 -17.01 15.51 -4.92
C TYR A 3 -16.33 15.20 -6.25
N ILE A 4 -16.85 15.77 -7.34
CA ILE A 4 -16.24 15.66 -8.66
C ILE A 4 -15.05 16.63 -8.71
N LYS A 5 -13.89 16.14 -9.17
CA LYS A 5 -12.65 16.91 -9.30
C LYS A 5 -12.55 17.49 -10.70
N ASN A 6 -12.06 18.72 -10.80
CA ASN A 6 -11.66 19.31 -12.07
C ASN A 6 -10.23 18.86 -12.45
N ASP A 7 -9.79 19.20 -13.68
CA ASP A 7 -8.49 18.76 -14.21
C ASP A 7 -7.31 19.22 -13.37
N GLU A 8 -7.34 20.45 -12.84
CA GLU A 8 -6.29 20.98 -11.98
C GLU A 8 -6.19 20.17 -10.67
N GLN A 9 -7.33 19.83 -10.07
CA GLN A 9 -7.40 19.03 -8.85
C GLN A 9 -6.91 17.60 -9.12
N ILE A 10 -7.27 17.01 -10.26
CA ILE A 10 -6.78 15.68 -10.66
C ILE A 10 -5.27 15.69 -10.79
N GLU A 11 -4.69 16.75 -11.38
CA GLU A 11 -3.23 16.86 -11.50
C GLU A 11 -2.52 17.01 -10.15
N LEU A 12 -3.11 17.72 -9.19
CA LEU A 12 -2.58 17.79 -7.83
C LEU A 12 -2.65 16.42 -7.12
N MET A 13 -3.75 15.68 -7.27
CA MET A 13 -3.86 14.31 -6.76
C MET A 13 -2.83 13.39 -7.42
N ARG A 14 -2.62 13.51 -8.73
CA ARG A 14 -1.61 12.75 -9.47
C ARG A 14 -0.21 12.97 -8.91
N LYS A 15 0.17 14.21 -8.61
CA LYS A 15 1.48 14.53 -8.02
C LYS A 15 1.66 13.85 -6.66
N SER A 16 0.63 13.87 -5.82
CA SER A 16 0.66 13.17 -4.54
C SER A 16 0.79 11.65 -4.71
N ALA A 17 -0.01 11.05 -5.58
CA ALA A 17 0.06 9.62 -5.88
C ALA A 17 1.42 9.19 -6.47
N LEU A 18 2.02 10.02 -7.33
CA LEU A 18 3.36 9.77 -7.88
C LEU A 18 4.44 9.83 -6.80
N LEU A 19 4.32 10.72 -5.80
CA LEU A 19 5.26 10.74 -4.68
C LEU A 19 5.16 9.46 -3.85
N VAL A 20 3.95 8.93 -3.61
CA VAL A 20 3.79 7.61 -2.95
C VAL A 20 4.51 6.51 -3.74
N SER A 21 4.29 6.45 -5.05
CA SER A 21 4.95 5.43 -5.89
C SER A 21 6.48 5.55 -5.88
N ARG A 22 7.01 6.79 -5.88
CA ARG A 22 8.46 7.04 -5.75
C ARG A 22 9.00 6.60 -4.38
N THR A 23 8.26 6.84 -3.31
CA THR A 23 8.61 6.39 -1.96
C THR A 23 8.67 4.86 -1.89
N LEU A 24 7.68 4.14 -2.46
CA LEU A 24 7.73 2.68 -2.56
C LEU A 24 8.90 2.18 -3.40
N ALA A 25 9.25 2.88 -4.49
CA ALA A 25 10.41 2.54 -5.31
C ALA A 25 11.74 2.75 -4.55
N GLU A 26 11.82 3.74 -3.68
CA GLU A 26 12.98 3.95 -2.80
C GLU A 26 13.11 2.83 -1.78
N VAL A 27 12.00 2.45 -1.15
CA VAL A 27 11.93 1.30 -0.24
C VAL A 27 12.40 0.01 -0.92
N ALA A 28 11.96 -0.23 -2.16
CA ALA A 28 12.35 -1.42 -2.93
C ALA A 28 13.86 -1.61 -3.07
N LYS A 29 14.65 -0.51 -3.08
CA LYS A 29 16.12 -0.56 -3.21
C LYS A 29 16.82 -1.04 -1.95
N ILE A 30 16.21 -0.87 -0.81
CA ILE A 30 16.83 -1.15 0.48
C ILE A 30 16.35 -2.46 1.11
N LEU A 31 15.17 -2.97 0.74
CA LEU A 31 14.58 -4.15 1.36
C LEU A 31 15.45 -5.39 1.16
N LYS A 32 15.86 -6.01 2.27
CA LYS A 32 16.62 -7.25 2.31
C LYS A 32 16.49 -7.94 3.69
N PRO A 33 16.85 -9.22 3.81
CA PRO A 33 16.93 -9.88 5.10
C PRO A 33 17.81 -9.15 6.10
N GLY A 34 17.43 -9.17 7.38
CA GLY A 34 18.13 -8.48 8.49
C GLY A 34 17.71 -7.02 8.70
N MET A 35 16.91 -6.44 7.81
CA MET A 35 16.38 -5.09 8.03
C MET A 35 15.17 -5.12 8.96
N THR A 36 15.06 -4.11 9.82
CA THR A 36 13.86 -3.95 10.66
C THR A 36 12.80 -3.12 9.97
N THR A 37 11.53 -3.44 10.19
CA THR A 37 10.43 -2.64 9.65
C THR A 37 10.43 -1.21 10.19
N LEU A 38 10.94 -0.99 11.41
CA LEU A 38 11.11 0.35 11.96
C LEU A 38 12.15 1.19 11.19
N TYR A 39 13.25 0.56 10.74
CA TYR A 39 14.21 1.26 9.88
C TYR A 39 13.59 1.64 8.53
N VAL A 40 12.80 0.75 7.94
CA VAL A 40 12.09 1.01 6.68
C VAL A 40 11.12 2.19 6.84
N ASP A 41 10.36 2.25 7.94
CA ASP A 41 9.46 3.36 8.24
C ASP A 41 10.20 4.70 8.38
N ASN A 42 11.37 4.71 9.04
CA ASN A 42 12.19 5.92 9.15
C ASN A 42 12.65 6.42 7.77
N VAL A 43 13.08 5.53 6.88
CA VAL A 43 13.46 5.90 5.50
C VAL A 43 12.25 6.48 4.74
N ILE A 44 11.06 5.91 4.92
CA ILE A 44 9.82 6.41 4.34
C ILE A 44 9.52 7.83 4.86
N ASP A 45 9.56 8.03 6.17
CA ASP A 45 9.28 9.34 6.81
C ASP A 45 10.26 10.44 6.32
N GLU A 46 11.55 10.12 6.26
CA GLU A 46 12.59 11.03 5.75
C GLU A 46 12.37 11.34 4.26
N PHE A 47 12.19 10.32 3.42
CA PHE A 47 12.00 10.53 1.99
C PHE A 47 10.77 11.38 1.67
N ILE A 48 9.65 11.17 2.36
CA ILE A 48 8.44 11.97 2.20
C ILE A 48 8.71 13.42 2.55
N LYS A 49 9.37 13.71 3.67
CA LYS A 49 9.68 15.07 4.13
C LYS A 49 10.65 15.79 3.20
N ASP A 50 11.67 15.10 2.70
CA ASP A 50 12.64 15.65 1.75
C ASP A 50 11.99 16.09 0.44
N HIS A 51 10.85 15.49 0.10
CA HIS A 51 10.04 15.85 -1.06
C HIS A 51 8.83 16.74 -0.73
N GLN A 52 8.86 17.44 0.42
CA GLN A 52 7.83 18.38 0.86
C GLN A 52 6.45 17.75 1.08
N GLY A 53 6.39 16.43 1.23
CA GLY A 53 5.20 15.69 1.60
C GLY A 53 5.04 15.60 3.12
N ILE A 54 3.84 15.23 3.55
CA ILE A 54 3.50 14.93 4.94
C ILE A 54 2.98 13.49 4.98
N PRO A 55 3.56 12.58 5.81
CA PRO A 55 3.00 11.25 6.01
C PRO A 55 1.57 11.36 6.57
N SER A 56 0.57 10.88 5.85
CA SER A 56 -0.84 11.08 6.23
C SER A 56 -1.32 10.18 7.37
N PHE A 57 -0.59 9.09 7.64
CA PHE A 57 -0.94 8.18 8.74
C PHE A 57 -0.42 8.68 10.08
N LYS A 58 0.75 9.33 10.10
CA LYS A 58 1.39 9.81 11.31
C LYS A 58 0.55 10.88 11.98
N GLY A 59 0.15 10.63 13.22
CA GLY A 59 -0.75 11.53 13.96
C GLY A 59 -2.24 11.26 13.74
N TYR A 60 -2.62 10.30 12.89
CA TYR A 60 -4.02 9.93 12.68
C TYR A 60 -4.60 9.22 13.91
N GLY A 61 -5.88 9.48 14.19
CA GLY A 61 -6.61 8.84 15.27
C GLY A 61 -6.88 9.77 16.47
N PRO A 62 -7.26 9.20 17.63
CA PRO A 62 -7.55 10.00 18.82
C PRO A 62 -6.31 10.75 19.33
N VAL A 63 -6.49 11.99 19.79
CA VAL A 63 -5.41 12.82 20.35
C VAL A 63 -4.65 12.11 21.48
N SER A 64 -5.35 11.27 22.25
CA SER A 64 -4.76 10.48 23.35
C SER A 64 -3.90 9.31 22.89
N ASN A 65 -4.05 8.86 21.64
CA ASN A 65 -3.30 7.73 21.09
C ASN A 65 -3.21 7.84 19.56
N PRO A 66 -2.48 8.82 19.03
CA PRO A 66 -2.31 8.99 17.58
C PRO A 66 -1.39 7.89 17.01
N TYR A 67 -1.61 7.52 15.76
CA TYR A 67 -0.74 6.59 15.06
C TYR A 67 0.70 7.16 14.96
N PRO A 68 1.74 6.46 15.43
CA PRO A 68 3.05 7.08 15.61
C PRO A 68 3.97 6.99 14.37
N PHE A 69 3.62 6.21 13.34
CA PHE A 69 4.48 5.89 12.22
C PHE A 69 4.06 6.57 10.91
N ALA A 70 4.96 6.62 9.95
CA ALA A 70 4.73 7.19 8.62
C ALA A 70 3.99 6.23 7.69
N SER A 71 4.13 4.91 7.92
CA SER A 71 3.58 3.84 7.10
C SER A 71 2.98 2.73 7.94
N CYS A 72 2.12 1.90 7.34
CA CYS A 72 1.74 0.60 7.89
C CYS A 72 2.60 -0.48 7.23
N ILE A 73 3.26 -1.33 8.04
CA ILE A 73 4.13 -2.40 7.54
C ILE A 73 3.67 -3.73 8.11
N SER A 74 3.08 -4.54 7.26
CA SER A 74 2.44 -5.82 7.60
C SER A 74 3.30 -6.97 7.06
N VAL A 75 3.78 -7.84 7.95
CA VAL A 75 4.68 -8.95 7.61
C VAL A 75 3.91 -10.26 7.70
N ASN A 76 4.01 -11.08 6.66
CA ASN A 76 3.44 -12.42 6.55
C ASN A 76 1.93 -12.46 6.82
N ASP A 77 1.50 -13.00 7.95
CA ASP A 77 0.11 -13.21 8.36
C ASP A 77 -0.60 -11.96 8.90
N VAL A 78 0.13 -10.85 9.06
CA VAL A 78 -0.48 -9.56 9.38
C VAL A 78 -1.14 -9.00 8.13
N VAL A 79 -2.47 -8.96 8.12
CA VAL A 79 -3.25 -8.63 6.90
C VAL A 79 -3.08 -7.18 6.49
N VAL A 80 -3.31 -6.23 7.43
CA VAL A 80 -3.19 -4.78 7.24
C VAL A 80 -2.80 -4.10 8.56
N HIS A 81 -2.46 -2.81 8.50
CA HIS A 81 -2.23 -1.91 9.63
C HIS A 81 -1.14 -2.39 10.60
N GLY A 82 -0.17 -3.19 10.10
CA GLY A 82 0.96 -3.63 10.90
C GLY A 82 1.81 -2.45 11.38
N PHE A 83 2.24 -2.50 12.65
CA PHE A 83 3.09 -1.46 13.24
C PHE A 83 4.56 -1.73 12.96
N PRO A 84 5.30 -0.77 12.39
CA PRO A 84 6.75 -0.82 12.30
C PRO A 84 7.40 -1.14 13.65
N ASN A 85 8.34 -2.06 13.67
CA ASN A 85 8.99 -2.54 14.91
C ASN A 85 10.44 -2.97 14.65
N LYS A 86 11.13 -3.42 15.70
CA LYS A 86 12.54 -3.84 15.66
C LYS A 86 12.76 -5.29 15.21
N LYS A 87 11.71 -6.01 14.83
CA LYS A 87 11.84 -7.37 14.32
C LYS A 87 12.46 -7.33 12.92
N GLU A 88 13.47 -8.14 12.71
CA GLU A 88 14.16 -8.24 11.44
C GLU A 88 13.36 -9.07 10.43
N LEU A 89 13.35 -8.61 9.20
CA LEU A 89 12.83 -9.36 8.05
C LEU A 89 13.75 -10.53 7.74
N LYS A 90 13.18 -11.64 7.35
CA LYS A 90 13.89 -12.88 7.04
C LYS A 90 13.74 -13.25 5.57
N GLU A 91 14.65 -14.09 5.09
CA GLU A 91 14.53 -14.73 3.78
C GLU A 91 13.20 -15.47 3.68
N GLY A 92 12.47 -15.28 2.59
CA GLY A 92 11.16 -15.87 2.35
C GLY A 92 9.96 -15.11 2.93
N ASP A 93 10.18 -14.06 3.76
CA ASP A 93 9.09 -13.20 4.24
C ASP A 93 8.44 -12.43 3.08
N ILE A 94 7.17 -12.12 3.24
CA ILE A 94 6.49 -11.08 2.45
C ILE A 94 6.16 -9.91 3.36
N VAL A 95 6.29 -8.70 2.82
CA VAL A 95 6.01 -7.47 3.56
C VAL A 95 5.15 -6.54 2.73
N SER A 96 3.94 -6.27 3.21
CA SER A 96 3.02 -5.29 2.63
C SER A 96 3.27 -3.94 3.28
N ILE A 97 3.66 -2.97 2.47
CA ILE A 97 3.96 -1.60 2.89
C ILE A 97 2.90 -0.69 2.31
N ASP A 98 2.19 -0.01 3.20
CA ASP A 98 1.10 0.89 2.88
C ASP A 98 1.49 2.31 3.32
N ILE A 99 1.41 3.26 2.38
CA ILE A 99 1.90 4.63 2.53
C ILE A 99 0.83 5.61 2.05
N GLY A 100 0.45 6.51 2.93
CA GLY A 100 -0.35 7.67 2.59
C GLY A 100 0.49 8.96 2.65
N ILE A 101 0.38 9.83 1.67
CA ILE A 101 1.10 11.11 1.61
C ILE A 101 0.14 12.25 1.32
N ILE A 102 0.32 13.37 2.03
CA ILE A 102 -0.31 14.64 1.70
C ILE A 102 0.75 15.51 1.01
N LEU A 103 0.47 15.90 -0.24
CA LEU A 103 1.28 16.88 -0.98
C LEU A 103 0.34 17.96 -1.53
N ASN A 104 0.67 19.24 -1.27
CA ASN A 104 -0.16 20.37 -1.71
C ASN A 104 -1.65 20.25 -1.27
N LYS A 105 -1.90 19.73 -0.07
CA LYS A 105 -3.23 19.47 0.51
C LYS A 105 -4.02 18.32 -0.16
N TRP A 106 -3.42 17.55 -1.06
CA TRP A 106 -4.03 16.40 -1.72
C TRP A 106 -3.39 15.10 -1.25
N HIS A 107 -4.22 14.09 -1.04
CA HIS A 107 -3.77 12.78 -0.61
C HIS A 107 -3.43 11.89 -1.80
N GLY A 108 -2.36 11.14 -1.66
CA GLY A 108 -2.06 9.94 -2.42
C GLY A 108 -1.93 8.77 -1.45
N ASP A 109 -2.34 7.59 -1.88
CA ASP A 109 -2.35 6.38 -1.07
C ASP A 109 -2.04 5.17 -1.96
N HIS A 110 -1.14 4.28 -1.49
CA HIS A 110 -0.72 3.13 -2.26
C HIS A 110 -0.06 2.09 -1.35
N ALA A 111 -0.46 0.84 -1.53
CA ALA A 111 0.18 -0.30 -0.88
C ALA A 111 0.86 -1.21 -1.91
N TYR A 112 1.99 -1.80 -1.53
CA TYR A 112 2.68 -2.81 -2.33
C TYR A 112 3.27 -3.91 -1.44
N THR A 113 3.16 -5.15 -1.89
CA THR A 113 3.74 -6.30 -1.20
C THR A 113 5.06 -6.70 -1.84
N PHE A 114 6.13 -6.67 -1.04
CA PHE A 114 7.48 -7.06 -1.44
C PHE A 114 7.79 -8.46 -0.92
N ALA A 115 8.48 -9.25 -1.73
CA ALA A 115 9.11 -10.48 -1.29
C ALA A 115 10.52 -10.18 -0.77
N ILE A 116 10.90 -10.76 0.36
CA ILE A 116 12.24 -10.68 0.91
C ILE A 116 13.00 -11.94 0.51
N GLY A 117 13.89 -11.79 -0.48
CA GLY A 117 14.53 -12.95 -1.11
C GLY A 117 13.55 -13.79 -1.92
N GLU A 118 13.58 -15.13 -1.77
CA GLU A 118 12.76 -16.05 -2.53
C GLU A 118 11.70 -16.74 -1.66
N PRO A 119 10.43 -16.26 -1.67
CA PRO A 119 9.35 -16.89 -0.92
C PRO A 119 8.92 -18.21 -1.59
N SER A 120 8.15 -19.03 -0.87
CA SER A 120 7.63 -20.30 -1.39
C SER A 120 6.80 -20.08 -2.66
N LYS A 121 6.68 -21.12 -3.50
CA LYS A 121 5.87 -21.08 -4.73
C LYS A 121 4.41 -20.72 -4.46
N GLU A 122 3.86 -21.16 -3.34
CA GLU A 122 2.51 -20.87 -2.92
C GLU A 122 2.34 -19.35 -2.62
N VAL A 123 3.30 -18.76 -1.92
CA VAL A 123 3.32 -17.32 -1.61
C VAL A 123 3.53 -16.49 -2.88
N GLN A 124 4.41 -16.92 -3.79
CA GLN A 124 4.58 -16.27 -5.10
C GLN A 124 3.27 -16.26 -5.90
N GLN A 125 2.54 -17.38 -5.87
CA GLN A 125 1.24 -17.48 -6.54
C GLN A 125 0.20 -16.56 -5.91
N LEU A 126 0.15 -16.46 -4.57
CA LEU A 126 -0.73 -15.53 -3.87
C LEU A 126 -0.46 -14.08 -4.29
N ILE A 127 0.81 -13.64 -4.28
CA ILE A 127 1.20 -12.29 -4.71
C ILE A 127 0.77 -12.04 -6.15
N LYS A 128 1.01 -13.00 -7.04
CA LYS A 128 0.64 -12.90 -8.46
C LYS A 128 -0.87 -12.72 -8.64
N ILE A 129 -1.68 -13.60 -8.04
CA ILE A 129 -3.14 -13.55 -8.16
C ILE A 129 -3.71 -12.27 -7.55
N THR A 130 -3.18 -11.82 -6.40
CA THR A 130 -3.55 -10.55 -5.79
C THR A 130 -3.27 -9.37 -6.72
N LYS A 131 -2.11 -9.33 -7.34
CA LYS A 131 -1.75 -8.29 -8.32
C LYS A 131 -2.65 -8.33 -9.56
N GLU A 132 -2.93 -9.52 -10.09
CA GLU A 132 -3.87 -9.67 -11.19
C GLU A 132 -5.27 -9.17 -10.84
N SER A 133 -5.75 -9.44 -9.61
CA SER A 133 -7.06 -8.99 -9.15
C SER A 133 -7.18 -7.46 -9.10
N LEU A 134 -6.09 -6.76 -8.74
CA LEU A 134 -6.04 -5.29 -8.78
C LEU A 134 -6.33 -4.78 -10.19
N TYR A 135 -5.66 -5.32 -11.21
CA TYR A 135 -5.88 -4.90 -12.59
C TYR A 135 -7.29 -5.24 -13.08
N LYS A 136 -7.85 -6.39 -12.66
CA LYS A 136 -9.25 -6.72 -12.95
C LYS A 136 -10.23 -5.71 -12.34
N GLY A 137 -9.94 -5.23 -11.14
CA GLY A 137 -10.70 -4.16 -10.51
C GLY A 137 -10.57 -2.84 -11.27
N ILE A 138 -9.35 -2.45 -11.65
CA ILE A 138 -9.08 -1.23 -12.41
C ILE A 138 -9.81 -1.22 -13.76
N GLU A 139 -9.84 -2.34 -14.48
CA GLU A 139 -10.59 -2.48 -15.74
C GLU A 139 -12.09 -2.17 -15.59
N LYS A 140 -12.64 -2.32 -14.38
CA LYS A 140 -14.05 -2.01 -14.05
C LYS A 140 -14.25 -0.60 -13.51
N ALA A 141 -13.20 0.13 -13.18
CA ALA A 141 -13.27 1.50 -12.67
C ALA A 141 -13.46 2.51 -13.82
N VAL A 142 -14.56 2.36 -14.55
CA VAL A 142 -14.90 3.18 -15.71
C VAL A 142 -16.30 3.80 -15.54
N GLU A 143 -16.59 4.82 -16.35
CA GLU A 143 -17.88 5.50 -16.36
C GLU A 143 -19.04 4.52 -16.53
N ASN A 144 -20.15 4.78 -15.85
CA ASN A 144 -21.38 3.97 -15.78
C ASN A 144 -21.27 2.64 -15.03
N ASN A 145 -20.11 2.23 -14.55
CA ASN A 145 -19.97 1.10 -13.66
C ASN A 145 -20.21 1.51 -12.19
N ARG A 146 -20.51 0.52 -11.36
CA ARG A 146 -20.73 0.67 -9.93
C ARG A 146 -19.51 0.16 -9.17
N ILE A 147 -19.34 0.60 -7.92
CA ILE A 147 -18.33 0.03 -7.00
C ILE A 147 -18.47 -1.50 -6.88
N GLY A 148 -19.71 -2.01 -6.92
CA GLY A 148 -19.98 -3.45 -6.92
C GLY A 148 -19.38 -4.21 -8.10
N ASP A 149 -19.24 -3.58 -9.27
CA ASP A 149 -18.64 -4.21 -10.45
C ASP A 149 -17.12 -4.40 -10.25
N ILE A 150 -16.46 -3.42 -9.59
CA ILE A 150 -15.06 -3.53 -9.19
C ILE A 150 -14.89 -4.66 -8.18
N ALA A 151 -15.69 -4.65 -7.11
CA ALA A 151 -15.64 -5.66 -6.05
C ALA A 151 -15.90 -7.07 -6.60
N PHE A 152 -16.90 -7.22 -7.48
CA PHE A 152 -17.21 -8.50 -8.11
C PHE A 152 -16.06 -9.03 -8.98
N ALA A 153 -15.41 -8.16 -9.78
CA ALA A 153 -14.28 -8.56 -10.62
C ALA A 153 -13.09 -9.07 -9.80
N ILE A 154 -12.80 -8.42 -8.68
CA ILE A 154 -11.77 -8.85 -7.73
C ILE A 154 -12.14 -10.19 -7.10
N GLN A 155 -13.35 -10.30 -6.55
CA GLN A 155 -13.82 -11.52 -5.90
C GLN A 155 -13.91 -12.71 -6.85
N GLU A 156 -14.40 -12.50 -8.07
CA GLU A 156 -14.48 -13.56 -9.07
C GLU A 156 -13.09 -14.13 -9.38
N HIS A 157 -12.09 -13.25 -9.54
CA HIS A 157 -10.74 -13.68 -9.86
C HIS A 157 -10.08 -14.39 -8.68
N THR A 158 -10.15 -13.82 -7.48
CA THR A 158 -9.47 -14.35 -6.29
C THR A 158 -10.19 -15.56 -5.69
N GLU A 159 -11.49 -15.45 -5.34
CA GLU A 159 -12.22 -16.49 -4.64
C GLU A 159 -12.67 -17.60 -5.60
N LYS A 160 -13.38 -17.25 -6.68
CA LYS A 160 -14.04 -18.25 -7.52
C LYS A 160 -13.08 -18.98 -8.45
N LYS A 161 -12.10 -18.29 -9.02
CA LYS A 161 -11.15 -18.89 -9.97
C LYS A 161 -9.93 -19.51 -9.30
N HIS A 162 -9.47 -18.92 -8.21
CA HIS A 162 -8.19 -19.31 -7.58
C HIS A 162 -8.31 -19.79 -6.13
N GLY A 163 -9.49 -19.72 -5.50
CA GLY A 163 -9.75 -20.28 -4.18
C GLY A 163 -9.13 -19.53 -3.00
N TYR A 164 -8.67 -18.28 -3.21
CA TYR A 164 -8.17 -17.41 -2.14
C TYR A 164 -9.33 -16.64 -1.49
N GLY A 165 -9.23 -16.41 -0.17
CA GLY A 165 -10.19 -15.58 0.53
C GLY A 165 -9.97 -14.08 0.26
N VAL A 166 -11.07 -13.31 0.21
CA VAL A 166 -11.04 -11.85 0.26
C VAL A 166 -11.48 -11.40 1.64
N VAL A 167 -10.67 -10.57 2.31
CA VAL A 167 -11.01 -10.02 3.62
C VAL A 167 -12.18 -9.04 3.47
N ARG A 168 -13.19 -9.16 4.34
CA ARG A 168 -14.45 -8.40 4.31
C ARG A 168 -14.58 -7.52 5.53
#